data_4ccc580232bb4aaae939f7f1fde5d09f
#
_entry.id   4ccc580232bb4aaae939f7f1fde5d09f
#
_cell.length_a   1.000
_cell.length_b   1.000
_cell.length_c   1.000
_cell.angle_alpha   90.00
_cell.angle_beta   90.00
_cell.angle_gamma   90.00
#
_symmetry.space_group_name_H-M   'P 1'
#
loop_
_entity.id
_entity.type
_entity.pdbx_description
1 polymer ?
#
loop_
_entity_poly.entity_id
_entity_poly.type
_entity_poly.pdbx_seq_one_letter_code
_entity_poly.pdbx_strand_id
1 'polypeptide(L)'
;MTSTIISSIVLFLGVSILLVVILLVAKKYLVPSGKATITINNDKQIEVETGSSLLSTLSNEKIFLPSACGGGGSCAQCRCQVLEGGGEILPTEQVHFSRKQQLNHWRLGCQVKVKNDMKIIVPESVLGVKEWECEVISNKNVATFIKEFIVALPPGEHMNFIPGSYAPVSYTHLTLPT
;
A
#
# COMPACT_ATOMS: atom_id res chain seq x y z
N MET A 1 5.87 51.11 -6.08
CA MET A 1 6.06 49.85 -5.29
C MET A 1 4.91 48.89 -5.39
N THR A 2 3.65 49.31 -5.23
CA THR A 2 2.46 48.40 -5.33
C THR A 2 2.33 47.74 -6.69
N SER A 3 2.56 48.44 -7.79
CA SER A 3 2.49 47.90 -9.16
C SER A 3 3.49 46.79 -9.42
N THR A 4 4.74 46.93 -8.93
CA THR A 4 5.79 45.92 -9.09
C THR A 4 5.48 44.65 -8.26
N ILE A 5 4.93 44.82 -7.07
CA ILE A 5 4.52 43.68 -6.22
C ILE A 5 3.40 42.92 -6.88
N ILE A 6 2.35 43.61 -7.37
CA ILE A 6 1.22 42.98 -8.06
C ILE A 6 1.70 42.24 -9.31
N SER A 7 2.57 42.86 -10.13
CA SER A 7 3.13 42.23 -11.32
C SER A 7 3.91 40.93 -10.97
N SER A 8 4.72 40.96 -9.91
CA SER A 8 5.49 39.81 -9.47
C SER A 8 4.58 38.67 -9.00
N ILE A 9 3.51 38.99 -8.26
CA ILE A 9 2.51 38.00 -7.80
C ILE A 9 1.78 37.36 -8.98
N VAL A 10 1.34 38.18 -9.93
CA VAL A 10 0.63 37.67 -11.12
C VAL A 10 1.54 36.78 -11.95
N LEU A 11 2.81 37.16 -12.15
CA LEU A 11 3.79 36.36 -12.86
C LEU A 11 4.02 35.01 -12.15
N PHE A 12 4.23 35.03 -10.83
CA PHE A 12 4.46 33.83 -10.04
C PHE A 12 3.26 32.87 -10.09
N LEU A 13 2.04 33.40 -9.92
CA LEU A 13 0.81 32.61 -10.03
C LEU A 13 0.64 32.04 -11.44
N GLY A 14 0.90 32.84 -12.47
CA GLY A 14 0.84 32.40 -13.87
C GLY A 14 1.77 31.23 -14.17
N VAL A 15 3.04 31.31 -13.73
CA VAL A 15 4.02 30.23 -13.89
C VAL A 15 3.60 28.99 -13.09
N SER A 16 3.13 29.18 -11.86
CA SER A 16 2.69 28.06 -11.01
C SER A 16 1.50 27.33 -11.61
N ILE A 17 0.49 28.06 -12.09
CA ILE A 17 -0.67 27.46 -12.74
C ILE A 17 -0.27 26.74 -14.03
N LEU A 18 0.62 27.34 -14.84
CA LEU A 18 1.13 26.72 -16.07
C LEU A 18 1.81 25.37 -15.77
N LEU A 19 2.67 25.34 -14.75
CA LEU A 19 3.35 24.09 -14.34
C LEU A 19 2.36 23.03 -13.89
N VAL A 20 1.34 23.40 -13.09
CA VAL A 20 0.31 22.47 -12.65
C VAL A 20 -0.46 21.91 -13.85
N VAL A 21 -0.85 22.76 -14.81
CA VAL A 21 -1.55 22.31 -16.03
C VAL A 21 -0.69 21.34 -16.83
N ILE A 22 0.60 21.66 -17.02
CA ILE A 22 1.53 20.78 -17.73
C ILE A 22 1.63 19.43 -17.01
N LEU A 23 1.74 19.40 -15.68
CA LEU A 23 1.81 18.16 -14.90
C LEU A 23 0.51 17.35 -15.00
N LEU A 24 -0.66 17.99 -14.97
CA LEU A 24 -1.94 17.32 -15.11
C LEU A 24 -2.11 16.72 -16.52
N VAL A 25 -1.71 17.45 -17.54
CA VAL A 25 -1.72 16.97 -18.92
C VAL A 25 -0.75 15.80 -19.09
N ALA A 26 0.47 15.92 -18.60
CA ALA A 26 1.46 14.86 -18.63
C ALA A 26 0.95 13.62 -17.88
N LYS A 27 0.35 13.78 -16.69
CA LYS A 27 -0.26 12.68 -15.95
C LYS A 27 -1.33 11.98 -16.76
N LYS A 28 -2.22 12.72 -17.45
CA LYS A 28 -3.30 12.14 -18.26
C LYS A 28 -2.78 11.29 -19.43
N TYR A 29 -1.65 11.68 -20.05
CA TYR A 29 -1.11 10.96 -21.21
C TYR A 29 -0.06 9.89 -20.85
N LEU A 30 0.68 10.07 -19.75
CA LEU A 30 1.77 9.16 -19.38
C LEU A 30 1.36 8.07 -18.38
N VAL A 31 0.33 8.33 -17.56
CA VAL A 31 -0.14 7.33 -16.61
C VAL A 31 -1.19 6.45 -17.30
N PRO A 32 -0.95 5.14 -17.40
CA PRO A 32 -1.97 4.22 -17.90
C PRO A 32 -3.22 4.35 -17.03
N SER A 33 -4.33 4.74 -17.64
CA SER A 33 -5.63 4.75 -17.00
C SER A 33 -6.49 3.68 -17.68
N GLY A 34 -6.82 2.65 -16.93
CA GLY A 34 -7.60 1.52 -17.43
C GLY A 34 -7.83 0.51 -16.34
N LYS A 35 -8.44 -0.58 -16.70
CA LYS A 35 -8.62 -1.75 -15.84
C LYS A 35 -7.57 -2.79 -16.22
N ALA A 36 -7.09 -3.50 -15.23
CA ALA A 36 -6.19 -4.64 -15.40
C ALA A 36 -6.72 -5.81 -14.58
N THR A 37 -6.49 -7.02 -15.08
CA THR A 37 -6.86 -8.25 -14.37
C THR A 37 -5.65 -8.79 -13.63
N ILE A 38 -5.77 -8.98 -12.33
CA ILE A 38 -4.73 -9.65 -11.53
C ILE A 38 -5.20 -11.06 -11.22
N THR A 39 -4.44 -12.06 -11.69
CA THR A 39 -4.65 -13.47 -11.35
C THR A 39 -3.77 -13.84 -10.16
N ILE A 40 -4.39 -14.27 -9.06
CA ILE A 40 -3.74 -14.59 -7.81
C ILE A 40 -3.74 -16.11 -7.62
N ASN A 41 -2.58 -16.70 -7.40
CA ASN A 41 -2.36 -18.14 -7.16
C ASN A 41 -3.04 -19.05 -8.21
N ASN A 42 -3.25 -18.58 -9.42
CA ASN A 42 -3.95 -19.21 -10.54
C ASN A 42 -5.46 -19.48 -10.34
N ASP A 43 -6.04 -19.12 -9.20
CA ASP A 43 -7.44 -19.42 -8.88
C ASP A 43 -8.31 -18.18 -8.87
N LYS A 44 -7.85 -17.10 -8.23
CA LYS A 44 -8.64 -15.90 -8.02
C LYS A 44 -8.27 -14.81 -9.03
N GLN A 45 -9.26 -14.32 -9.77
CA GLN A 45 -9.11 -13.17 -10.66
C GLN A 45 -9.83 -11.97 -10.08
N ILE A 46 -9.15 -10.82 -10.08
CA ILE A 46 -9.70 -9.54 -9.64
C ILE A 46 -9.47 -8.50 -10.73
N GLU A 47 -10.48 -7.68 -11.00
CA GLU A 47 -10.39 -6.55 -11.92
C GLU A 47 -10.11 -5.28 -11.12
N VAL A 48 -9.02 -4.59 -11.42
CA VAL A 48 -8.51 -3.46 -10.64
C VAL A 48 -8.16 -2.28 -11.52
N GLU A 49 -8.14 -1.09 -10.95
CA GLU A 49 -7.68 0.11 -11.64
C GLU A 49 -6.14 0.14 -11.71
N THR A 50 -5.63 0.53 -12.89
CA THR A 50 -4.20 0.68 -13.11
C THR A 50 -3.64 1.98 -12.48
N GLY A 51 -2.32 2.02 -12.27
CA GLY A 51 -1.59 3.20 -11.80
C GLY A 51 -1.16 3.17 -10.34
N SER A 52 -1.82 2.39 -9.49
CA SER A 52 -1.47 2.21 -8.07
C SER A 52 -0.37 1.15 -7.87
N SER A 53 0.20 1.10 -6.67
CA SER A 53 1.12 0.00 -6.32
C SER A 53 0.33 -1.29 -6.13
N LEU A 54 0.96 -2.44 -6.41
CA LEU A 54 0.34 -3.75 -6.20
C LEU A 54 -0.10 -3.93 -4.74
N LEU A 55 0.69 -3.45 -3.77
CA LEU A 55 0.34 -3.46 -2.35
C LEU A 55 -0.98 -2.73 -2.08
N SER A 56 -1.12 -1.48 -2.56
CA SER A 56 -2.33 -0.69 -2.35
C SER A 56 -3.53 -1.29 -3.07
N THR A 57 -3.32 -1.80 -4.28
CA THR A 57 -4.38 -2.45 -5.07
C THR A 57 -4.90 -3.70 -4.39
N LEU A 58 -4.02 -4.57 -3.90
CA LEU A 58 -4.42 -5.78 -3.16
C LEU A 58 -5.11 -5.43 -1.84
N SER A 59 -4.65 -4.39 -1.14
CA SER A 59 -5.29 -3.92 0.10
C SER A 59 -6.73 -3.45 -0.13
N ASN A 60 -7.01 -2.76 -1.24
CA ASN A 60 -8.37 -2.34 -1.61
C ASN A 60 -9.28 -3.56 -1.85
N GLU A 61 -8.72 -4.67 -2.32
CA GLU A 61 -9.42 -5.95 -2.54
C GLU A 61 -9.41 -6.86 -1.29
N LYS A 62 -9.09 -6.30 -0.11
CA LYS A 62 -9.02 -6.99 1.18
C LYS A 62 -7.99 -8.13 1.23
N ILE A 63 -6.93 -8.02 0.44
CA ILE A 63 -5.77 -8.92 0.44
C ILE A 63 -4.58 -8.16 1.02
N PHE A 64 -4.26 -8.42 2.28
CA PHE A 64 -3.30 -7.61 3.03
C PHE A 64 -1.92 -8.26 3.03
N LEU A 65 -1.02 -7.78 2.16
CA LEU A 65 0.40 -8.11 2.25
C LEU A 65 1.02 -7.42 3.47
N PRO A 66 1.87 -8.12 4.24
CA PRO A 66 2.57 -7.50 5.36
C PRO A 66 3.39 -6.29 4.91
N SER A 67 3.28 -5.16 5.60
CA SER A 67 4.03 -3.95 5.24
C SER A 67 4.25 -3.03 6.45
N ALA A 68 5.22 -3.34 7.27
CA ALA A 68 5.54 -2.53 8.46
C ALA A 68 6.03 -1.12 8.13
N CYS A 69 6.57 -0.88 6.92
CA CYS A 69 7.02 0.44 6.48
C CYS A 69 5.92 1.27 5.78
N GLY A 70 4.68 0.78 5.73
CA GLY A 70 3.59 1.47 5.04
C GLY A 70 3.77 1.63 3.53
N GLY A 71 4.56 0.76 2.89
CA GLY A 71 4.81 0.81 1.45
C GLY A 71 6.09 1.55 1.04
N GLY A 72 6.93 1.96 1.99
CA GLY A 72 8.17 2.69 1.73
C GLY A 72 9.32 1.87 1.13
N GLY A 73 9.16 0.55 0.96
CA GLY A 73 10.16 -0.32 0.33
C GLY A 73 11.33 -0.74 1.24
N SER A 74 11.34 -0.35 2.51
CA SER A 74 12.48 -0.57 3.42
C SER A 74 12.39 -1.84 4.26
N CYS A 75 11.18 -2.31 4.63
CA CYS A 75 11.02 -3.48 5.51
C CYS A 75 11.08 -4.82 4.78
N ALA A 76 10.95 -4.82 3.48
CA ALA A 76 10.92 -6.01 2.61
C ALA A 76 9.94 -7.11 3.03
N GLN A 77 8.82 -6.75 3.68
CA GLN A 77 7.82 -7.72 4.14
C GLN A 77 6.74 -8.01 3.08
N CYS A 78 6.42 -7.04 2.21
CA CYS A 78 5.41 -7.17 1.16
C CYS A 78 5.89 -8.03 -0.03
N ARG A 79 6.52 -9.17 0.27
CA ARG A 79 7.08 -10.08 -0.73
C ARG A 79 6.00 -10.88 -1.41
N CYS A 80 6.02 -10.89 -2.72
CA CYS A 80 5.19 -11.75 -3.56
C CYS A 80 5.98 -12.14 -4.81
N GLN A 81 5.57 -13.20 -5.48
CA GLN A 81 6.12 -13.51 -6.81
C GLN A 81 5.23 -12.89 -7.87
N VAL A 82 5.82 -12.16 -8.80
CA VAL A 82 5.13 -11.56 -9.93
C VAL A 82 5.60 -12.25 -11.20
N LEU A 83 4.81 -13.21 -11.66
CA LEU A 83 5.17 -14.05 -12.79
C LEU A 83 5.06 -13.29 -14.10
N GLU A 84 4.01 -12.48 -14.25
CA GLU A 84 3.72 -11.71 -15.46
C GLU A 84 3.25 -10.30 -15.11
N GLY A 85 3.53 -9.32 -15.96
CA GLY A 85 3.04 -7.95 -15.84
C GLY A 85 3.78 -7.03 -14.85
N GLY A 86 4.77 -7.54 -14.10
CA GLY A 86 5.47 -6.78 -13.06
C GLY A 86 6.61 -5.88 -13.57
N GLY A 87 6.99 -6.00 -14.83
CA GLY A 87 8.17 -5.30 -15.37
C GLY A 87 9.49 -5.76 -14.76
N GLU A 88 10.55 -5.03 -15.02
CA GLU A 88 11.89 -5.34 -14.47
C GLU A 88 11.99 -5.03 -12.98
N ILE A 89 12.85 -5.78 -12.27
CA ILE A 89 13.14 -5.55 -10.86
C ILE A 89 13.89 -4.22 -10.69
N LEU A 90 13.41 -3.39 -9.77
CA LEU A 90 14.02 -2.10 -9.50
C LEU A 90 15.32 -2.24 -8.68
N PRO A 91 16.32 -1.37 -8.87
CA PRO A 91 17.53 -1.38 -8.05
C PRO A 91 17.26 -1.31 -6.53
N THR A 92 16.19 -0.61 -6.14
CA THR A 92 15.73 -0.49 -4.75
C THR A 92 15.20 -1.81 -4.19
N GLU A 93 14.70 -2.71 -5.04
CA GLU A 93 14.22 -4.04 -4.63
C GLU A 93 15.35 -5.07 -4.58
N GLN A 94 16.33 -4.93 -5.47
CA GLN A 94 17.42 -5.92 -5.63
C GLN A 94 18.19 -6.17 -4.34
N VAL A 95 18.36 -5.14 -3.51
CA VAL A 95 19.07 -5.25 -2.22
C VAL A 95 18.37 -6.17 -1.22
N HIS A 96 17.09 -6.44 -1.41
CA HIS A 96 16.28 -7.26 -0.52
C HIS A 96 16.14 -8.72 -0.97
N PHE A 97 16.62 -9.04 -2.16
CA PHE A 97 16.46 -10.37 -2.76
C PHE A 97 17.80 -10.96 -3.18
N SER A 98 18.02 -12.23 -2.83
CA SER A 98 19.12 -13.00 -3.38
C SER A 98 18.95 -13.20 -4.89
N ARG A 99 20.04 -13.48 -5.62
CA ARG A 99 19.99 -13.72 -7.06
C ARG A 99 19.00 -14.85 -7.44
N LYS A 100 18.91 -15.89 -6.62
CA LYS A 100 17.93 -16.98 -6.81
C LYS A 100 16.49 -16.51 -6.69
N GLN A 101 16.21 -15.62 -5.72
CA GLN A 101 14.87 -15.04 -5.55
C GLN A 101 14.51 -14.11 -6.70
N GLN A 102 15.46 -13.32 -7.21
CA GLN A 102 15.24 -12.47 -8.38
C GLN A 102 14.88 -13.29 -9.61
N LEU A 103 15.58 -14.40 -9.85
CA LEU A 103 15.29 -15.35 -10.93
C LEU A 103 13.93 -16.03 -10.77
N ASN A 104 13.46 -16.21 -9.53
CA ASN A 104 12.14 -16.76 -9.24
C ASN A 104 11.05 -15.67 -9.16
N HIS A 105 11.27 -14.51 -9.76
CA HIS A 105 10.30 -13.42 -9.88
C HIS A 105 9.78 -12.86 -8.54
N TRP A 106 10.58 -12.95 -7.48
CA TRP A 106 10.25 -12.31 -6.22
C TRP A 106 10.35 -10.78 -6.34
N ARG A 107 9.32 -10.09 -5.87
CA ARG A 107 9.20 -8.63 -5.93
C ARG A 107 8.65 -8.08 -4.61
N LEU A 108 8.82 -6.78 -4.40
CA LEU A 108 8.14 -6.05 -3.33
C LEU A 108 6.83 -5.46 -3.86
N GLY A 109 5.69 -5.90 -3.33
CA GLY A 109 4.38 -5.43 -3.78
C GLY A 109 4.20 -3.91 -3.71
N CYS A 110 4.89 -3.23 -2.80
CA CYS A 110 4.86 -1.77 -2.70
C CYS A 110 5.62 -1.04 -3.84
N GLN A 111 6.60 -1.70 -4.46
CA GLN A 111 7.40 -1.11 -5.54
C GLN A 111 6.87 -1.45 -6.93
N VAL A 112 6.13 -2.54 -7.06
CA VAL A 112 5.50 -2.94 -8.32
C VAL A 112 4.27 -2.08 -8.58
N LYS A 113 4.19 -1.47 -9.78
CA LYS A 113 3.03 -0.72 -10.25
C LYS A 113 2.14 -1.58 -11.13
N VAL A 114 0.84 -1.54 -10.90
CA VAL A 114 -0.16 -2.21 -11.74
C VAL A 114 -0.34 -1.38 -13.00
N LYS A 115 0.15 -1.86 -14.13
CA LYS A 115 0.05 -1.18 -15.43
C LYS A 115 -0.75 -1.99 -16.46
N ASN A 116 -0.62 -3.29 -16.40
CA ASN A 116 -1.23 -4.26 -17.32
C ASN A 116 -1.75 -5.45 -16.50
N ASP A 117 -2.33 -6.42 -17.19
CA ASP A 117 -2.70 -7.68 -16.58
C ASP A 117 -1.49 -8.34 -15.91
N MET A 118 -1.71 -8.91 -14.74
CA MET A 118 -0.66 -9.46 -13.91
C MET A 118 -1.00 -10.85 -13.42
N LYS A 119 0.03 -11.70 -13.28
CA LYS A 119 -0.08 -12.99 -12.63
C LYS A 119 0.84 -13.01 -11.41
N ILE A 120 0.26 -13.20 -10.24
CA ILE A 120 1.00 -13.15 -8.97
C ILE A 120 0.78 -14.40 -8.13
N ILE A 121 1.78 -14.73 -7.33
CA ILE A 121 1.66 -15.73 -6.27
C ILE A 121 1.92 -15.01 -4.94
N VAL A 122 0.96 -15.13 -4.05
CA VAL A 122 1.05 -14.63 -2.68
C VAL A 122 1.05 -15.81 -1.70
N PRO A 123 1.72 -15.70 -0.54
CA PRO A 123 1.69 -16.73 0.49
C PRO A 123 0.25 -17.01 0.93
N GLU A 124 -0.10 -18.27 1.18
CA GLU A 124 -1.45 -18.66 1.64
C GLU A 124 -1.86 -17.97 2.96
N SER A 125 -0.88 -17.69 3.82
CA SER A 125 -1.10 -16.95 5.06
C SER A 125 -1.70 -15.56 4.85
N VAL A 126 -1.51 -14.97 3.68
CA VAL A 126 -2.06 -13.65 3.31
C VAL A 126 -3.53 -13.75 2.89
N LEU A 127 -3.94 -14.87 2.30
CA LEU A 127 -5.30 -15.11 1.85
C LEU A 127 -6.27 -15.45 2.99
N GLY A 128 -5.74 -15.87 4.14
CA GLY A 128 -6.50 -16.21 5.35
C GLY A 128 -6.69 -15.06 6.34
N VAL A 129 -6.27 -13.84 5.99
CA VAL A 129 -6.43 -12.69 6.88
C VAL A 129 -7.90 -12.31 6.98
N LYS A 130 -8.43 -12.31 8.21
CA LYS A 130 -9.78 -11.84 8.52
C LYS A 130 -9.70 -10.42 9.09
N GLU A 131 -10.71 -9.64 8.79
CA GLU A 131 -10.94 -8.32 9.39
C GLU A 131 -12.11 -8.45 10.37
N TRP A 132 -11.96 -7.91 11.57
CA TRP A 132 -13.00 -7.87 12.59
C TRP A 132 -13.28 -6.45 13.02
N GLU A 133 -14.55 -6.14 13.19
CA GLU A 133 -14.96 -4.96 13.92
C GLU A 133 -14.95 -5.28 15.41
N CYS A 134 -14.05 -4.65 16.14
CA CYS A 134 -13.82 -4.92 17.55
C CYS A 134 -14.20 -3.72 18.41
N GLU A 135 -14.76 -3.97 19.58
CA GLU A 135 -15.00 -2.94 20.59
C GLU A 135 -13.72 -2.71 21.41
N VAL A 136 -13.36 -1.44 21.62
CA VAL A 136 -12.19 -1.08 22.44
C VAL A 136 -12.58 -1.14 23.91
N ILE A 137 -12.00 -2.07 24.66
CA ILE A 137 -12.21 -2.21 26.11
C ILE A 137 -11.29 -1.24 26.87
N SER A 138 -10.02 -1.12 26.45
CA SER A 138 -9.03 -0.32 27.16
C SER A 138 -7.95 0.20 26.21
N ASN A 139 -7.52 1.44 26.43
CA ASN A 139 -6.41 2.08 25.75
C ASN A 139 -5.63 2.92 26.76
N LYS A 140 -4.62 2.36 27.39
CA LYS A 140 -3.87 2.99 28.49
C LYS A 140 -2.38 3.11 28.14
N ASN A 141 -1.77 4.22 28.57
CA ASN A 141 -0.32 4.34 28.52
C ASN A 141 0.29 3.51 29.64
N VAL A 142 1.11 2.51 29.32
CA VAL A 142 1.83 1.67 30.30
C VAL A 142 3.28 2.09 30.44
N ALA A 143 3.84 2.76 29.43
CA ALA A 143 5.16 3.38 29.46
C ALA A 143 5.23 4.51 28.43
N THR A 144 6.34 5.27 28.43
CA THR A 144 6.61 6.29 27.41
C THR A 144 6.58 5.64 26.02
N PHE A 145 5.68 6.11 25.15
CA PHE A 145 5.46 5.59 23.78
C PHE A 145 4.92 4.15 23.68
N ILE A 146 4.52 3.52 24.80
CA ILE A 146 3.91 2.19 24.82
C ILE A 146 2.50 2.29 25.36
N LYS A 147 1.52 1.79 24.61
CA LYS A 147 0.12 1.69 25.00
C LYS A 147 -0.29 0.23 25.10
N GLU A 148 -1.03 -0.07 26.17
CA GLU A 148 -1.81 -1.29 26.24
C GLU A 148 -3.16 -1.03 25.56
N PHE A 149 -3.45 -1.82 24.53
CA PHE A 149 -4.66 -1.70 23.74
C PHE A 149 -5.41 -3.04 23.77
N ILE A 150 -6.56 -3.04 24.47
CA ILE A 150 -7.38 -4.24 24.64
C ILE A 150 -8.66 -4.06 23.84
N VAL A 151 -8.96 -5.04 22.99
CA VAL A 151 -10.16 -5.09 22.16
C VAL A 151 -10.93 -6.39 22.41
N ALA A 152 -12.26 -6.32 22.34
CA ALA A 152 -13.11 -7.49 22.34
C ALA A 152 -13.35 -7.97 20.90
N LEU A 153 -13.11 -9.23 20.64
CA LEU A 153 -13.52 -9.86 19.39
C LEU A 153 -15.05 -10.09 19.39
N PRO A 154 -15.68 -10.13 18.21
CA PRO A 154 -17.09 -10.51 18.10
C PRO A 154 -17.36 -11.88 18.74
N PRO A 155 -18.57 -12.12 19.28
CA PRO A 155 -18.91 -13.39 19.92
C PRO A 155 -18.74 -14.57 18.97
N GLY A 156 -18.02 -15.60 19.44
CA GLY A 156 -17.76 -16.83 18.67
C GLY A 156 -16.54 -16.79 17.74
N GLU A 157 -15.84 -15.66 17.65
CA GLU A 157 -14.61 -15.55 16.89
C GLU A 157 -13.38 -15.81 17.76
N HIS A 158 -12.40 -16.51 17.18
CA HIS A 158 -11.10 -16.76 17.82
C HIS A 158 -9.98 -16.29 16.91
N MET A 159 -9.02 -15.57 17.47
CA MET A 159 -7.82 -15.15 16.77
C MET A 159 -6.69 -16.13 17.08
N ASN A 160 -6.27 -16.89 16.05
CA ASN A 160 -5.05 -17.67 16.12
C ASN A 160 -3.88 -16.75 15.75
N PHE A 161 -3.00 -16.49 16.69
CA PHE A 161 -1.82 -15.66 16.45
C PHE A 161 -0.52 -16.45 16.69
N ILE A 162 0.51 -16.08 15.96
CA ILE A 162 1.87 -16.59 16.17
C ILE A 162 2.63 -15.52 16.95
N PRO A 163 3.41 -15.86 17.99
CA PRO A 163 4.23 -14.88 18.71
C PRO A 163 5.10 -14.04 17.75
N GLY A 164 5.05 -12.72 17.91
CA GLY A 164 5.71 -11.77 17.00
C GLY A 164 4.84 -11.29 15.83
N SER A 165 3.60 -11.78 15.71
CA SER A 165 2.63 -11.24 14.74
C SER A 165 2.22 -9.82 15.14
N TYR A 166 1.79 -9.05 14.14
CA TYR A 166 1.21 -7.73 14.34
C TYR A 166 -0.17 -7.67 13.67
N ALA A 167 -1.06 -6.87 14.24
CA ALA A 167 -2.38 -6.60 13.68
C ALA A 167 -2.44 -5.14 13.21
N PRO A 168 -2.67 -4.88 11.91
CA PRO A 168 -3.00 -3.54 11.45
C PRO A 168 -4.34 -3.12 12.05
N VAL A 169 -4.39 -1.93 12.64
CA VAL A 169 -5.62 -1.37 13.21
C VAL A 169 -6.06 -0.18 12.38
N SER A 170 -7.25 -0.27 11.80
CA SER A 170 -7.96 0.85 11.19
C SER A 170 -9.04 1.32 12.14
N TYR A 171 -9.16 2.63 12.37
CA TYR A 171 -10.18 3.18 13.24
C TYR A 171 -10.88 4.35 12.57
N THR A 172 -12.19 4.42 12.77
CA THR A 172 -13.02 5.51 12.24
C THR A 172 -13.11 6.70 13.18
N HIS A 173 -12.86 6.47 14.48
CA HIS A 173 -12.90 7.52 15.50
C HIS A 173 -12.06 7.13 16.73
N LEU A 174 -11.06 7.96 17.08
CA LEU A 174 -10.32 7.87 18.32
C LEU A 174 -10.80 8.98 19.24
N THR A 175 -11.57 8.64 20.26
CA THR A 175 -11.67 9.48 21.45
C THR A 175 -10.38 9.26 22.25
N LEU A 176 -9.48 10.23 22.22
CA LEU A 176 -8.36 10.24 23.15
C LEU A 176 -8.96 10.48 24.55
N PRO A 177 -8.73 9.59 25.52
CA PRO A 177 -9.04 9.94 26.91
C PRO A 177 -8.17 11.13 27.30
N THR A 178 -8.81 12.22 27.70
CA THR A 178 -8.19 13.40 28.30
C THR A 178 -7.53 13.04 29.62
#